data_bba987b95bd93432f30655e1be6f547d
#
_entry.id   bba987b95bd93432f30655e1be6f547d
#
_cell.length_a   1.000
_cell.length_b   1.000
_cell.length_c   1.000
_cell.angle_alpha   90.00
_cell.angle_beta   90.00
_cell.angle_gamma   90.00
#
_symmetry.space_group_name_H-M   'P 1'
#
loop_
_entity.id
_entity.type
_entity.pdbx_description
1 polymer ?
#
loop_
_entity_poly.entity_id
_entity_poly.type
_entity_poly.pdbx_seq_one_letter_code
_entity_poly.pdbx_strand_id
1 'polypeptide(L)'
;MKIPVTLNGNKIILDAHSDESLMRVLHKNGCPSVKSGCSSGFCGACTILLDDKPVASCKVPAGIVRNCDIVTLDYFSKTEEYTTIMSGFQKAGIKLCGYCTAGKVFSAYHILKMPKMPTRQEITDYVKALSPCCTDLETLVNGIIYAIQISNRRQKRG
;
A
#
# COMPACT_ATOMS: atom_id res chain seq x y z
N MET A 1 -1.23 20.18 17.61
CA MET A 1 -0.05 19.37 17.95
C MET A 1 0.87 19.27 16.75
N LYS A 2 2.14 19.48 16.95
CA LYS A 2 3.17 19.36 15.91
C LYS A 2 3.78 17.97 15.95
N ILE A 3 3.70 17.22 14.85
CA ILE A 3 4.09 15.82 14.78
C ILE A 3 5.17 15.67 13.71
N PRO A 4 6.45 15.51 14.09
CA PRO A 4 7.51 15.29 13.11
C PRO A 4 7.41 13.89 12.52
N VAL A 5 7.47 13.80 11.20
CA VAL A 5 7.43 12.54 10.43
C VAL A 5 8.34 12.66 9.21
N THR A 6 8.66 11.52 8.61
CA THR A 6 9.24 11.49 7.27
C THR A 6 8.13 11.08 6.30
N LEU A 7 7.71 11.99 5.44
CA LEU A 7 6.65 11.76 4.46
C LEU A 7 7.23 11.72 3.06
N ASN A 8 7.14 10.55 2.41
CA ASN A 8 7.65 10.35 1.06
C ASN A 8 9.11 10.80 0.90
N GLY A 9 9.93 10.45 1.89
CA GLY A 9 11.36 10.76 1.91
C GLY A 9 11.73 12.14 2.43
N ASN A 10 10.75 12.98 2.77
CA ASN A 10 10.99 14.34 3.27
C ASN A 10 10.61 14.46 4.73
N LYS A 11 11.51 15.03 5.52
CA LYS A 11 11.22 15.32 6.93
C LYS A 11 10.31 16.54 7.01
N ILE A 12 9.12 16.35 7.55
CA ILE A 12 8.13 17.44 7.72
C ILE A 12 7.51 17.38 9.10
N ILE A 13 6.78 18.44 9.45
CA ILE A 13 6.01 18.50 10.68
C ILE A 13 4.54 18.59 10.31
N LEU A 14 3.76 17.59 10.72
CA LEU A 14 2.31 17.60 10.56
C LEU A 14 1.67 18.40 11.67
N ASP A 15 0.69 19.22 11.34
CA ASP A 15 -0.12 19.94 12.31
C ASP A 15 -1.50 19.31 12.37
N ALA A 16 -1.80 18.62 13.47
CA ALA A 16 -3.04 17.86 13.60
C ALA A 16 -3.40 17.66 15.07
N HIS A 17 -4.66 17.33 15.33
CA HIS A 17 -5.06 16.83 16.64
C HIS A 17 -4.60 15.38 16.79
N SER A 18 -4.32 14.98 18.02
CA SER A 18 -3.78 13.64 18.30
C SER A 18 -4.73 12.51 17.87
N ASP A 19 -6.03 12.76 17.91
CA ASP A 19 -7.08 11.79 17.55
C ASP A 19 -7.56 11.94 16.10
N GLU A 20 -7.06 12.94 15.36
CA GLU A 20 -7.41 13.12 13.95
C GLU A 20 -6.87 11.94 13.13
N SER A 21 -7.67 11.42 12.19
CA SER A 21 -7.22 10.29 11.37
C SER A 21 -6.05 10.71 10.47
N LEU A 22 -5.06 9.83 10.38
CA LEU A 22 -3.89 10.08 9.53
C LEU A 22 -4.30 10.32 8.08
N MET A 23 -5.35 9.63 7.61
CA MET A 23 -5.88 9.84 6.26
C MET A 23 -6.22 11.31 6.00
N ARG A 24 -6.93 11.95 6.91
CA ARG A 24 -7.31 13.37 6.77
C ARG A 24 -6.08 14.27 6.78
N VAL A 25 -5.15 13.99 7.67
CA VAL A 25 -3.91 14.76 7.78
C VAL A 25 -3.10 14.66 6.49
N LEU A 26 -3.01 13.48 5.91
CA LEU A 26 -2.30 13.28 4.65
C LEU A 26 -2.98 14.01 3.49
N HIS A 27 -4.32 14.03 3.45
CA HIS A 27 -5.06 14.82 2.46
C HIS A 27 -4.68 16.30 2.54
N LYS A 28 -4.64 16.86 3.75
CA LYS A 28 -4.28 18.27 3.97
C LYS A 28 -2.84 18.57 3.55
N ASN A 29 -2.00 17.55 3.49
CA ASN A 29 -0.57 17.69 3.17
C ASN A 29 -0.23 17.24 1.74
N GLY A 30 -1.20 17.24 0.84
CA GLY A 30 -0.97 17.05 -0.59
C GLY A 30 -0.77 15.60 -1.03
N CYS A 31 -1.42 14.64 -0.38
CA CYS A 31 -1.36 13.23 -0.75
C CYS A 31 -2.70 12.77 -1.36
N PRO A 32 -3.00 13.10 -2.62
CA PRO A 32 -4.29 12.78 -3.24
C PRO A 32 -4.52 11.29 -3.48
N SER A 33 -3.47 10.47 -3.48
CA SER A 33 -3.61 9.01 -3.65
C SER A 33 -4.23 8.34 -2.44
N VAL A 34 -4.22 9.00 -1.26
CA VAL A 34 -4.83 8.48 -0.04
C VAL A 34 -6.31 8.82 -0.09
N LYS A 35 -7.15 7.83 -0.40
CA LYS A 35 -8.57 8.05 -0.68
C LYS A 35 -9.45 7.54 0.44
N SER A 36 -10.62 8.19 0.60
CA SER A 36 -11.63 7.78 1.57
C SER A 36 -12.66 6.89 0.88
N GLY A 37 -12.66 5.61 1.18
CA GLY A 37 -13.61 4.66 0.60
C GLY A 37 -14.67 4.18 1.57
N CYS A 38 -14.28 3.74 2.75
CA CYS A 38 -15.19 3.07 3.66
C CYS A 38 -15.13 3.56 5.10
N SER A 39 -14.12 4.29 5.51
CA SER A 39 -13.86 4.74 6.88
C SER A 39 -13.75 3.62 7.91
N SER A 40 -13.85 2.36 7.49
CA SER A 40 -13.81 1.17 8.37
C SER A 40 -12.56 0.31 8.15
N GLY A 41 -11.69 0.68 7.19
CA GLY A 41 -10.44 -0.02 6.94
C GLY A 41 -10.54 -1.20 5.97
N PHE A 42 -11.71 -1.44 5.35
CA PHE A 42 -11.92 -2.60 4.49
C PHE A 42 -11.61 -2.38 3.00
N CYS A 43 -11.79 -1.16 2.50
CA CYS A 43 -11.69 -0.93 1.05
C CYS A 43 -10.24 -0.84 0.54
N GLY A 44 -9.28 -0.56 1.42
CA GLY A 44 -7.89 -0.39 1.04
C GLY A 44 -7.55 0.92 0.35
N ALA A 45 -8.55 1.79 0.08
CA ALA A 45 -8.33 3.04 -0.65
C ALA A 45 -7.41 4.02 0.08
N CYS A 46 -7.37 3.95 1.42
CA CYS A 46 -6.53 4.81 2.26
C CYS A 46 -5.23 4.14 2.70
N THR A 47 -4.88 3.00 2.13
CA THR A 47 -3.68 2.25 2.53
C THR A 47 -2.42 3.05 2.24
N ILE A 48 -1.52 3.06 3.22
CA ILE A 48 -0.19 3.66 3.14
C ILE A 48 0.83 2.68 3.70
N LEU A 49 2.11 2.97 3.51
CA LEU A 49 3.17 2.27 4.25
C LEU A 49 3.53 3.11 5.48
N LEU A 50 3.41 2.54 6.65
CA LEU A 50 3.83 3.13 7.91
C LEU A 50 4.98 2.29 8.44
N ASP A 51 6.19 2.87 8.46
CA ASP A 51 7.43 2.14 8.76
C ASP A 51 7.54 0.85 7.93
N ASP A 52 7.28 0.99 6.63
CA ASP A 52 7.37 -0.07 5.61
C ASP A 52 6.29 -1.16 5.71
N LYS A 53 5.23 -0.93 6.47
CA LYS A 53 4.12 -1.88 6.62
C LYS A 53 2.80 -1.29 6.13
N PRO A 54 2.00 -2.02 5.35
CA PRO A 54 0.70 -1.52 4.89
C PRO A 54 -0.28 -1.36 6.05
N VAL A 55 -0.85 -0.17 6.16
CA VAL A 55 -1.88 0.12 7.16
C VAL A 55 -2.99 0.96 6.55
N ALA A 56 -4.20 0.83 7.08
CA ALA A 56 -5.33 1.68 6.68
C ALA A 56 -5.24 3.01 7.43
N SER A 57 -4.85 4.08 6.74
CA SER A 57 -4.62 5.39 7.37
C SER A 57 -5.86 5.97 8.04
N CYS A 58 -7.06 5.57 7.62
CA CYS A 58 -8.31 6.01 8.26
C CYS A 58 -8.47 5.48 9.69
N LYS A 59 -7.74 4.42 10.05
CA LYS A 59 -7.76 3.80 11.38
C LYS A 59 -6.58 4.20 12.25
N VAL A 60 -5.66 5.00 11.74
CA VAL A 60 -4.46 5.40 12.46
C VAL A 60 -4.63 6.84 12.96
N PRO A 61 -4.62 7.06 14.29
CA PRO A 61 -4.63 8.42 14.82
C PRO A 61 -3.28 9.10 14.60
N ALA A 62 -3.32 10.38 14.23
CA ALA A 62 -2.10 11.14 13.90
C ALA A 62 -1.11 11.21 15.07
N GLY A 63 -1.62 11.18 16.30
CA GLY A 63 -0.76 11.31 17.49
C GLY A 63 0.25 10.18 17.68
N ILE A 64 0.05 9.01 17.07
CA ILE A 64 0.95 7.87 17.26
C ILE A 64 2.05 7.76 16.20
N VAL A 65 2.05 8.62 15.18
CA VAL A 65 3.00 8.48 14.05
C VAL A 65 4.23 9.34 14.18
N ARG A 66 4.50 9.89 15.36
CA ARG A 66 5.69 10.71 15.62
C ARG A 66 6.96 9.96 15.23
N ASN A 67 7.80 10.60 14.44
CA ASN A 67 9.07 10.04 13.94
C ASN A 67 8.94 8.80 13.06
N CYS A 68 7.72 8.50 12.58
CA CYS A 68 7.51 7.38 11.68
C CYS A 68 7.83 7.77 10.23
N ASP A 69 8.10 6.76 9.42
CA ASP A 69 8.29 6.90 7.99
C ASP A 69 6.97 6.55 7.29
N ILE A 70 6.44 7.51 6.53
CA ILE A 70 5.15 7.38 5.83
C ILE A 70 5.41 7.43 4.33
N VAL A 71 4.95 6.41 3.62
CA VAL A 71 5.01 6.37 2.15
C VAL A 71 3.60 6.22 1.60
N THR A 72 3.23 7.12 0.70
CA THR A 72 1.95 7.06 -0.01
C THR A 72 2.17 6.59 -1.44
N LEU A 73 1.09 6.21 -2.12
CA LEU A 73 1.16 5.76 -3.51
C LEU A 73 1.66 6.87 -4.44
N ASP A 74 1.47 8.15 -4.07
CA ASP A 74 2.01 9.29 -4.83
C ASP A 74 3.52 9.19 -5.05
N TYR A 75 4.25 8.71 -4.04
CA TYR A 75 5.69 8.48 -4.13
C TYR A 75 6.02 7.06 -4.62
N PHE A 76 5.34 6.06 -4.08
CA PHE A 76 5.62 4.65 -4.35
C PHE A 76 5.44 4.32 -5.85
N SER A 77 4.52 4.99 -6.54
CA SER A 77 4.28 4.79 -7.98
C SER A 77 5.49 5.12 -8.86
N LYS A 78 6.48 5.80 -8.30
CA LYS A 78 7.73 6.15 -9.00
C LYS A 78 8.85 5.15 -8.76
N THR A 79 8.62 4.12 -7.95
CA THR A 79 9.64 3.14 -7.57
C THR A 79 9.67 1.94 -8.53
N GLU A 80 10.80 1.23 -8.52
CA GLU A 80 10.96 0.00 -9.30
C GLU A 80 10.02 -1.11 -8.79
N GLU A 81 9.82 -1.18 -7.50
CA GLU A 81 8.90 -2.14 -6.86
C GLU A 81 7.48 -1.99 -7.40
N TYR A 82 7.01 -0.75 -7.56
CA TYR A 82 5.71 -0.48 -8.16
C TYR A 82 5.64 -1.00 -9.60
N THR A 83 6.68 -0.76 -10.40
CA THR A 83 6.75 -1.23 -11.79
C THR A 83 6.70 -2.76 -11.84
N THR A 84 7.40 -3.44 -10.94
CA THR A 84 7.40 -4.90 -10.85
C THR A 84 6.00 -5.42 -10.53
N ILE A 85 5.32 -4.82 -9.55
CA ILE A 85 3.98 -5.21 -9.13
C ILE A 85 2.98 -4.99 -10.27
N MET A 86 3.04 -3.83 -10.92
CA MET A 86 2.12 -3.53 -12.01
C MET A 86 2.34 -4.43 -13.22
N SER A 87 3.59 -4.83 -13.48
CA SER A 87 3.90 -5.80 -14.54
C SER A 87 3.26 -7.16 -14.25
N GLY A 88 3.32 -7.63 -13.00
CA GLY A 88 2.67 -8.86 -12.59
C GLY A 88 1.16 -8.78 -12.70
N PHE A 89 0.58 -7.67 -12.29
CA PHE A 89 -0.85 -7.43 -12.39
C PHE A 89 -1.31 -7.39 -13.85
N GLN A 90 -0.57 -6.71 -14.71
CA GLN A 90 -0.87 -6.66 -16.14
C GLN A 90 -0.84 -8.05 -16.76
N LYS A 91 0.13 -8.88 -16.39
CA LYS A 91 0.25 -10.25 -16.88
C LYS A 91 -0.96 -11.11 -16.49
N ALA A 92 -1.54 -10.85 -15.32
CA ALA A 92 -2.75 -11.53 -14.85
C ALA A 92 -4.05 -10.96 -15.45
N GLY A 93 -3.96 -9.88 -16.22
CA GLY A 93 -5.13 -9.21 -16.79
C GLY A 93 -5.85 -8.28 -15.83
N ILE A 94 -5.19 -7.85 -14.76
CA ILE A 94 -5.79 -6.95 -13.78
C ILE A 94 -5.78 -5.52 -14.31
N LYS A 95 -6.96 -4.88 -14.29
CA LYS A 95 -7.12 -3.45 -14.57
C LYS A 95 -7.64 -2.79 -13.30
N LEU A 96 -6.78 -2.02 -12.65
CA LEU A 96 -7.15 -1.31 -11.43
C LEU A 96 -7.95 -0.05 -11.75
N CYS A 97 -9.00 0.20 -10.98
CA CYS A 97 -9.86 1.36 -11.20
C CYS A 97 -9.27 2.67 -10.65
N GLY A 98 -8.11 2.62 -10.02
CA GLY A 98 -7.48 3.77 -9.40
C GLY A 98 -8.01 4.13 -8.03
N TYR A 99 -9.13 3.57 -7.61
CA TYR A 99 -9.75 3.88 -6.33
C TYR A 99 -9.20 3.04 -5.18
N CYS A 100 -9.15 1.72 -5.35
CA CYS A 100 -8.64 0.79 -4.33
C CYS A 100 -7.23 0.28 -4.64
N THR A 101 -6.54 0.95 -5.55
CA THR A 101 -5.21 0.55 -6.03
C THR A 101 -4.20 0.42 -4.89
N ALA A 102 -4.19 1.38 -3.96
CA ALA A 102 -3.21 1.43 -2.87
C ALA A 102 -3.23 0.14 -2.03
N GLY A 103 -4.40 -0.35 -1.65
CA GLY A 103 -4.52 -1.57 -0.85
C GLY A 103 -3.92 -2.78 -1.55
N LYS A 104 -4.21 -2.94 -2.83
CA LYS A 104 -3.72 -4.07 -3.60
C LYS A 104 -2.22 -3.99 -3.87
N VAL A 105 -1.72 -2.81 -4.24
CA VAL A 105 -0.30 -2.60 -4.51
C VAL A 105 0.54 -2.78 -3.26
N PHE A 106 0.16 -2.16 -2.15
CA PHE A 106 0.93 -2.27 -0.91
C PHE A 106 0.85 -3.66 -0.29
N SER A 107 -0.25 -4.37 -0.45
CA SER A 107 -0.34 -5.78 -0.03
C SER A 107 0.62 -6.65 -0.83
N ALA A 108 0.68 -6.45 -2.15
CA ALA A 108 1.65 -7.15 -3.01
C ALA A 108 3.08 -6.81 -2.60
N TYR A 109 3.38 -5.54 -2.32
CA TYR A 109 4.70 -5.10 -1.85
C TYR A 109 5.11 -5.82 -0.56
N HIS A 110 4.21 -5.87 0.41
CA HIS A 110 4.47 -6.56 1.68
C HIS A 110 4.80 -8.04 1.45
N ILE A 111 4.05 -8.70 0.59
CA ILE A 111 4.26 -10.12 0.26
C ILE A 111 5.61 -10.32 -0.43
N LEU A 112 6.01 -9.40 -1.32
CA LEU A 112 7.30 -9.46 -2.00
C LEU A 112 8.48 -9.32 -1.02
N LYS A 113 8.27 -8.66 0.11
CA LYS A 113 9.30 -8.46 1.14
C LYS A 113 9.41 -9.59 2.14
N MET A 114 8.55 -10.59 2.07
CA MET A 114 8.62 -11.74 2.98
C MET A 114 9.92 -12.52 2.77
N PRO A 115 10.60 -12.96 3.86
CA PRO A 115 11.88 -13.65 3.75
C PRO A 115 11.79 -15.01 3.05
N LYS A 116 10.65 -15.68 3.16
CA LYS A 116 10.37 -16.93 2.45
C LYS A 116 9.30 -16.70 1.42
N MET A 117 9.42 -17.37 0.26
CA MET A 117 8.37 -17.31 -0.75
C MET A 117 7.08 -17.89 -0.17
N PRO A 118 6.01 -17.08 -0.09
CA PRO A 118 4.74 -17.58 0.45
C PRO A 118 4.07 -18.58 -0.51
N THR A 119 3.29 -19.49 0.06
CA THR A 119 2.46 -20.38 -0.72
C THR A 119 1.26 -19.63 -1.27
N ARG A 120 0.62 -20.20 -2.30
CA ARG A 120 -0.60 -19.60 -2.86
C ARG A 120 -1.67 -19.39 -1.77
N GLN A 121 -1.81 -20.34 -0.85
CA GLN A 121 -2.77 -20.25 0.24
C GLN A 121 -2.46 -19.10 1.19
N GLU A 122 -1.18 -18.90 1.51
CA GLU A 122 -0.75 -17.79 2.37
C GLU A 122 -1.05 -16.44 1.72
N ILE A 123 -0.81 -16.31 0.41
CA ILE A 123 -1.12 -15.10 -0.34
C ILE A 123 -2.63 -14.86 -0.32
N THR A 124 -3.42 -15.90 -0.59
CA THR A 124 -4.89 -15.82 -0.57
C THR A 124 -5.38 -15.35 0.79
N ASP A 125 -4.88 -15.95 1.87
CA ASP A 125 -5.29 -15.59 3.23
C ASP A 125 -4.93 -14.14 3.57
N TYR A 126 -3.80 -13.65 3.06
CA TYR A 126 -3.39 -12.27 3.31
C TYR A 126 -4.30 -11.25 2.62
N VAL A 127 -4.71 -11.52 1.37
CA VAL A 127 -5.45 -10.53 0.57
C VAL A 127 -6.96 -10.72 0.56
N LYS A 128 -7.48 -11.82 1.11
CA LYS A 128 -8.93 -12.10 1.08
C LYS A 128 -9.76 -11.08 1.83
N ALA A 129 -9.16 -10.33 2.75
CA ALA A 129 -9.83 -9.27 3.49
C ALA A 129 -10.02 -7.98 2.66
N LEU A 130 -9.31 -7.84 1.54
CA LEU A 130 -9.48 -6.67 0.66
C LEU A 130 -10.81 -6.76 -0.09
N SER A 131 -11.50 -5.62 -0.20
CA SER A 131 -12.76 -5.56 -0.93
C SER A 131 -12.54 -5.92 -2.41
N PRO A 132 -13.30 -6.87 -2.97
CA PRO A 132 -13.30 -7.11 -4.40
C PRO A 132 -13.95 -5.91 -5.09
N CYS A 133 -13.17 -5.18 -5.87
CA CYS A 133 -13.61 -3.96 -6.54
C CYS A 133 -13.54 -4.15 -8.06
N CYS A 134 -12.33 -4.09 -8.59
CA CYS A 134 -12.08 -4.19 -10.03
C CYS A 134 -11.46 -5.52 -10.43
N THR A 135 -11.20 -6.41 -9.48
CA THR A 135 -10.64 -7.75 -9.76
C THR A 135 -11.09 -8.73 -8.68
N ASP A 136 -11.26 -9.99 -9.05
CA ASP A 136 -11.61 -11.04 -8.10
C ASP A 136 -10.35 -11.50 -7.32
N LEU A 137 -10.60 -12.28 -6.27
CA LEU A 137 -9.53 -12.76 -5.39
C LEU A 137 -8.53 -13.64 -6.13
N GLU A 138 -9.00 -14.57 -6.96
CA GLU A 138 -8.12 -15.49 -7.69
C GLU A 138 -7.21 -14.73 -8.65
N THR A 139 -7.75 -13.78 -9.40
CA THR A 139 -6.98 -12.96 -10.34
C THR A 139 -5.96 -12.10 -9.60
N LEU A 140 -6.33 -11.54 -8.44
CA LEU A 140 -5.39 -10.77 -7.62
C LEU A 140 -4.23 -11.63 -7.14
N VAL A 141 -4.53 -12.84 -6.64
CA VAL A 141 -3.48 -13.79 -6.20
C VAL A 141 -2.56 -14.15 -7.36
N ASN A 142 -3.11 -14.39 -8.56
CA ASN A 142 -2.31 -14.67 -9.75
C ASN A 142 -1.38 -13.49 -10.08
N GLY A 143 -1.88 -12.26 -10.00
CA GLY A 143 -1.08 -11.05 -10.24
C GLY A 143 0.08 -10.93 -9.28
N ILE A 144 -0.14 -11.21 -8.00
CA ILE A 144 0.90 -11.18 -6.96
C ILE A 144 1.95 -12.25 -7.23
N ILE A 145 1.54 -13.46 -7.61
CA ILE A 145 2.47 -14.54 -7.94
C ILE A 145 3.34 -14.15 -9.14
N TYR A 146 2.76 -13.57 -10.19
CA TYR A 146 3.52 -13.07 -11.33
C TYR A 146 4.52 -11.98 -10.91
N ALA A 147 4.11 -11.07 -10.02
CA ALA A 147 5.00 -10.03 -9.50
C ALA A 147 6.19 -10.64 -8.75
N ILE A 148 5.95 -11.69 -7.95
CA ILE A 148 7.02 -12.42 -7.25
C ILE A 148 8.01 -13.03 -8.25
N GLN A 149 7.50 -13.65 -9.30
CA GLN A 149 8.33 -14.26 -10.33
C GLN A 149 9.19 -13.22 -11.06
N ILE A 150 8.61 -12.07 -11.38
CA ILE A 150 9.35 -10.97 -12.04
C ILE A 150 10.43 -10.42 -11.10
N SER A 151 10.10 -10.22 -9.83
CA SER A 151 11.04 -9.74 -8.81
C SER A 151 12.23 -10.70 -8.67
N ASN A 152 11.96 -12.00 -8.59
CA ASN A 152 13.00 -13.02 -8.46
C ASN A 152 13.93 -13.04 -9.68
N ARG A 153 13.39 -12.87 -10.89
CA ARG A 153 14.21 -12.78 -12.11
C ARG A 153 15.12 -11.56 -12.09
N ARG A 154 14.65 -10.42 -11.63
CA ARG A 154 15.45 -9.19 -11.53
C ARG A 154 16.59 -9.35 -10.52
N GLN A 155 16.33 -9.98 -9.38
CA GLN A 155 17.35 -10.24 -8.37
C GLN A 155 18.44 -11.17 -8.89
N LYS A 156 18.09 -12.17 -9.72
CA LYS A 156 19.09 -13.09 -10.31
C LYS A 156 19.96 -12.42 -11.36
N ARG A 157 19.48 -11.35 -12.01
CA ARG A 157 20.22 -10.60 -13.02
C ARG A 157 21.10 -9.48 -12.43
N GLY A 158 20.77 -9.05 -11.22
CA GLY A 158 21.52 -8.03 -10.50
C GLY A 158 22.41 -8.66 -9.49
#